data_173c6c0609037df945a9362a06293095
#
_entry.id   173c6c0609037df945a9362a06293095
#
_cell.length_a   1.000
_cell.length_b   1.000
_cell.length_c   1.000
_cell.angle_alpha   90.00
_cell.angle_beta   90.00
_cell.angle_gamma   90.00
#
_symmetry.space_group_name_H-M   'P 1'
#
loop_
_entity.id
_entity.type
_entity.pdbx_description
1 polymer ?
#
loop_
_entity_poly.entity_id
_entity_poly.type
_entity_poly.pdbx_seq_one_letter_code
_entity_poly.pdbx_strand_id
1 'polypeptide(L)'
;LFGSLKSIPYNFKTRSSDVGESVFALGYPKALSMMGKDTKFTDGKISSKSGIMGDITSYQTTTPIQPGNSGGPLFDFKGNLIAINSSKLTSDEIDNVSYSIKTIYLLTLIDLLPEKVTLPSDTTISSMSLINKIKLLSNYVVLIKVK
;
A
#
# COMPACT_ATOMS: atom_id res chain seq x y z
N LEU A 1 -13.78 6.55 18.16
CA LEU A 1 -12.32 6.39 18.00
C LEU A 1 -11.82 6.91 16.66
N PHE A 2 -12.66 6.91 15.65
CA PHE A 2 -12.42 7.55 14.37
C PHE A 2 -13.44 8.66 14.26
N GLY A 3 -13.06 9.90 14.68
CA GLY A 3 -13.85 11.07 14.36
C GLY A 3 -14.16 11.03 12.86
N SER A 4 -15.20 11.70 12.39
CA SER A 4 -15.71 11.63 11.02
C SER A 4 -14.54 11.61 10.02
N LEU A 5 -14.12 10.40 9.60
CA LEU A 5 -13.17 10.25 8.51
C LEU A 5 -13.87 10.85 7.28
N LYS A 6 -13.27 11.87 6.72
CA LYS A 6 -13.65 12.38 5.39
C LYS A 6 -13.53 11.22 4.41
N SER A 7 -14.28 11.26 3.32
CA SER A 7 -14.17 10.26 2.26
C SER A 7 -12.70 10.07 1.86
N ILE A 8 -12.30 8.81 1.68
CA ILE A 8 -10.94 8.45 1.28
C ILE A 8 -10.64 9.08 -0.09
N PRO A 9 -9.51 9.79 -0.28
CA PRO A 9 -9.22 10.56 -1.49
C PRO A 9 -8.58 9.74 -2.61
N TYR A 10 -8.60 8.42 -2.53
CA TYR A 10 -7.97 7.52 -3.50
C TYR A 10 -8.90 6.37 -3.88
N ASN A 11 -8.71 5.85 -5.09
CA ASN A 11 -9.47 4.71 -5.57
C ASN A 11 -8.77 3.38 -5.25
N PHE A 12 -9.54 2.32 -5.22
CA PHE A 12 -9.05 0.95 -5.18
C PHE A 12 -8.89 0.46 -6.63
N LYS A 13 -7.67 0.14 -7.05
CA LYS A 13 -7.43 -0.36 -8.41
C LYS A 13 -7.93 -1.79 -8.52
N THR A 14 -8.90 -2.01 -9.38
CA THR A 14 -9.51 -3.33 -9.61
C THR A 14 -8.81 -4.13 -10.71
N ARG A 15 -8.08 -3.45 -11.60
CA ARG A 15 -7.28 -4.09 -12.67
C ARG A 15 -5.86 -4.34 -12.17
N SER A 16 -5.30 -5.48 -12.56
CA SER A 16 -3.92 -5.81 -12.22
C SER A 16 -2.96 -4.77 -12.78
N SER A 17 -1.97 -4.40 -11.96
CA SER A 17 -0.82 -3.60 -12.39
C SER A 17 0.14 -4.44 -13.21
N ASP A 18 0.86 -3.80 -14.14
CA ASP A 18 1.82 -4.47 -15.00
C ASP A 18 3.25 -4.40 -14.44
N VAL A 19 4.08 -5.37 -14.84
CA VAL A 19 5.50 -5.37 -14.53
C VAL A 19 6.15 -4.09 -15.09
N GLY A 20 6.98 -3.45 -14.26
CA GLY A 20 7.62 -2.17 -14.59
C GLY A 20 6.83 -0.93 -14.16
N GLU A 21 5.54 -1.06 -13.80
CA GLU A 21 4.80 0.07 -13.23
C GLU A 21 5.49 0.60 -11.97
N SER A 22 5.60 1.93 -11.88
CA SER A 22 6.13 2.62 -10.70
C SER A 22 5.10 2.63 -9.59
N VAL A 23 5.56 2.30 -8.38
CA VAL A 23 4.73 2.20 -7.18
C VAL A 23 5.42 2.83 -5.99
N PHE A 24 4.66 3.21 -4.97
CA PHE A 24 5.21 3.71 -3.72
C PHE A 24 4.39 3.26 -2.51
N ALA A 25 5.08 3.12 -1.39
CA ALA A 25 4.49 2.81 -0.11
C ALA A 25 4.60 3.99 0.84
N LEU A 26 3.60 4.14 1.70
CA LEU A 26 3.61 5.04 2.85
C LEU A 26 3.43 4.21 4.11
N GLY A 27 4.21 4.52 5.15
CA GLY A 27 4.13 3.77 6.39
C GLY A 27 4.97 4.38 7.51
N TYR A 28 5.07 3.66 8.61
CA TYR A 28 5.80 4.07 9.82
C TYR A 28 6.93 3.07 10.13
N PRO A 29 7.92 2.88 9.24
CA PRO A 29 8.97 1.91 9.45
C PRO A 29 9.73 2.22 10.74
N LYS A 30 9.87 1.20 11.61
CA LYS A 30 10.60 1.31 12.89
C LYS A 30 10.20 2.55 13.73
N ALA A 31 8.94 3.01 13.63
CA ALA A 31 8.46 4.22 14.31
C ALA A 31 8.65 4.19 15.84
N LEU A 32 8.72 3.00 16.43
CA LEU A 32 8.85 2.82 17.87
C LEU A 32 10.31 2.76 18.36
N SER A 33 11.28 2.70 17.44
CA SER A 33 12.68 2.50 17.84
C SER A 33 13.64 3.57 17.34
N MET A 34 13.64 3.87 16.04
CA MET A 34 14.75 4.67 15.46
C MET A 34 14.32 5.77 14.48
N MET A 35 13.20 5.61 13.77
CA MET A 35 12.89 6.46 12.59
C MET A 35 11.85 7.55 12.85
N GLY A 36 11.45 7.78 14.11
CA GLY A 36 10.46 8.79 14.46
C GLY A 36 9.03 8.44 14.07
N LYS A 37 8.10 9.36 14.35
CA LYS A 37 6.65 9.15 14.21
C LYS A 37 6.07 9.64 12.87
N ASP A 38 6.89 10.19 11.98
CA ASP A 38 6.43 10.69 10.70
C ASP A 38 6.25 9.56 9.69
N THR A 39 5.24 9.68 8.85
CA THR A 39 5.05 8.78 7.70
C THR A 39 6.26 8.85 6.78
N LYS A 40 6.79 7.70 6.39
CA LYS A 40 7.90 7.58 5.46
C LYS A 40 7.40 7.13 4.09
N PHE A 41 8.04 7.66 3.06
CA PHE A 41 7.83 7.32 1.67
C PHE A 41 8.95 6.39 1.19
N THR A 42 8.57 5.32 0.51
CA THR A 42 9.51 4.46 -0.23
C THR A 42 8.89 4.12 -1.58
N ASP A 43 9.68 4.05 -2.63
CA ASP A 43 9.21 3.74 -3.97
C ASP A 43 9.98 2.59 -4.62
N GLY A 44 9.42 2.10 -5.71
CA GLY A 44 9.97 0.99 -6.48
C GLY A 44 9.12 0.67 -7.70
N LYS A 45 9.22 -0.57 -8.14
CA LYS A 45 8.52 -1.10 -9.31
C LYS A 45 7.84 -2.42 -9.00
N ILE A 46 6.78 -2.73 -9.74
CA ILE A 46 6.27 -4.10 -9.83
C ILE A 46 7.30 -4.93 -10.58
N SER A 47 7.87 -5.94 -9.95
CA SER A 47 8.84 -6.87 -10.57
C SER A 47 8.18 -8.17 -11.05
N SER A 48 7.08 -8.60 -10.42
CA SER A 48 6.28 -9.74 -10.87
C SER A 48 4.80 -9.56 -10.52
N LYS A 49 3.93 -10.13 -11.36
CA LYS A 49 2.48 -10.25 -11.07
C LYS A 49 2.14 -11.42 -10.15
N SER A 50 3.12 -12.19 -9.73
CA SER A 50 2.98 -13.28 -8.75
C SER A 50 4.00 -13.13 -7.65
N GLY A 51 3.63 -13.58 -6.46
CA GLY A 51 4.47 -13.63 -5.28
C GLY A 51 5.30 -14.90 -5.18
N ILE A 52 5.63 -15.29 -3.95
CA ILE A 52 6.43 -16.48 -3.64
C ILE A 52 5.80 -17.74 -4.25
N MET A 53 6.62 -18.57 -4.88
CA MET A 53 6.18 -19.84 -5.47
C MET A 53 5.00 -19.72 -6.45
N GLY A 54 4.87 -18.54 -7.11
CA GLY A 54 3.80 -18.31 -8.07
C GLY A 54 2.48 -17.88 -7.44
N ASP A 55 2.46 -17.45 -6.18
CA ASP A 55 1.25 -16.95 -5.52
C ASP A 55 0.61 -15.80 -6.32
N ILE A 56 -0.56 -16.08 -6.89
CA ILE A 56 -1.31 -15.11 -7.70
C ILE A 56 -1.93 -13.97 -6.91
N THR A 57 -2.01 -14.10 -5.59
CA THR A 57 -2.64 -13.09 -4.72
C THR A 57 -1.76 -11.89 -4.47
N SER A 58 -0.46 -12.01 -4.71
CA SER A 58 0.53 -11.01 -4.38
C SER A 58 1.24 -10.46 -5.62
N TYR A 59 1.68 -9.21 -5.51
CA TYR A 59 2.75 -8.67 -6.36
C TYR A 59 4.10 -8.92 -5.69
N GLN A 60 5.13 -9.14 -6.50
CA GLN A 60 6.51 -8.94 -6.10
C GLN A 60 6.93 -7.52 -6.51
N THR A 61 7.59 -6.79 -5.62
CA THR A 61 8.02 -5.42 -5.86
C THR A 61 9.45 -5.18 -5.39
N THR A 62 10.08 -4.14 -5.95
CA THR A 62 11.39 -3.64 -5.48
C THR A 62 11.26 -2.57 -4.41
N THR A 63 10.03 -2.22 -4.01
CA THR A 63 9.78 -1.20 -2.97
C THR A 63 10.33 -1.67 -1.64
N PRO A 64 11.23 -0.92 -0.98
CA PRO A 64 11.76 -1.29 0.32
C PRO A 64 10.66 -1.37 1.39
N ILE A 65 10.42 -2.57 1.92
CA ILE A 65 9.48 -2.80 3.03
C ILE A 65 10.26 -3.15 4.28
N GLN A 66 9.94 -2.50 5.37
CA GLN A 66 10.55 -2.71 6.68
C GLN A 66 9.44 -2.93 7.73
N PRO A 67 9.77 -3.50 8.91
CA PRO A 67 8.82 -3.60 10.02
C PRO A 67 8.18 -2.23 10.32
N GLY A 68 6.84 -2.17 10.31
CA GLY A 68 6.04 -0.96 10.40
C GLY A 68 5.46 -0.47 9.05
N ASN A 69 5.89 -1.03 7.92
CA ASN A 69 5.24 -0.83 6.62
C ASN A 69 4.23 -1.95 6.31
N SER A 70 4.35 -3.12 6.93
CA SER A 70 3.41 -4.22 6.75
C SER A 70 2.01 -3.83 7.21
N GLY A 71 1.00 -4.20 6.41
CA GLY A 71 -0.38 -3.74 6.57
C GLY A 71 -0.64 -2.34 5.98
N GLY A 72 0.41 -1.60 5.62
CA GLY A 72 0.31 -0.30 4.98
C GLY A 72 0.03 -0.36 3.47
N PRO A 73 -0.39 0.75 2.88
CA PRO A 73 -0.78 0.82 1.48
C PRO A 73 0.41 0.80 0.52
N LEU A 74 0.21 0.19 -0.64
CA LEU A 74 1.02 0.36 -1.84
C LEU A 74 0.17 1.07 -2.90
N PHE A 75 0.65 2.19 -3.39
CA PHE A 75 -0.02 3.01 -4.40
C PHE A 75 0.70 2.96 -5.74
N ASP A 76 -0.05 3.12 -6.85
CA ASP A 76 0.53 3.52 -8.13
C ASP A 76 0.80 5.05 -8.15
N PHE A 77 1.56 5.52 -9.12
CA PHE A 77 1.88 6.96 -9.22
C PHE A 77 0.68 7.85 -9.61
N LYS A 78 -0.46 7.25 -9.96
CA LYS A 78 -1.73 7.97 -10.10
C LYS A 78 -2.41 8.18 -8.74
N GLY A 79 -1.95 7.49 -7.69
CA GLY A 79 -2.50 7.58 -6.34
C GLY A 79 -3.59 6.55 -6.06
N ASN A 80 -3.75 5.53 -6.90
CA ASN A 80 -4.67 4.44 -6.61
C ASN A 80 -4.04 3.42 -5.67
N LEU A 81 -4.80 2.91 -4.72
CA LEU A 81 -4.41 1.78 -3.89
C LEU A 81 -4.39 0.52 -4.76
N ILE A 82 -3.23 -0.12 -4.90
CA ILE A 82 -3.05 -1.32 -5.73
C ILE A 82 -2.83 -2.58 -4.92
N ALA A 83 -2.27 -2.44 -3.72
CA ALA A 83 -1.98 -3.57 -2.84
C ALA A 83 -1.78 -3.12 -1.39
N ILE A 84 -1.75 -4.10 -0.49
CA ILE A 84 -1.37 -3.95 0.92
C ILE A 84 -0.02 -4.64 1.12
N ASN A 85 0.95 -3.91 1.68
CA ASN A 85 2.27 -4.45 1.95
C ASN A 85 2.18 -5.58 2.98
N SER A 86 2.79 -6.73 2.69
CA SER A 86 2.71 -7.91 3.52
C SER A 86 4.05 -8.27 4.14
N SER A 87 5.03 -8.64 3.31
CA SER A 87 6.29 -9.19 3.78
C SER A 87 7.47 -8.80 2.90
N LYS A 88 8.66 -8.96 3.47
CA LYS A 88 9.93 -8.95 2.76
C LYS A 88 10.57 -10.32 2.92
N LEU A 89 11.09 -10.90 1.84
CA LEU A 89 12.04 -11.99 1.97
C LEU A 89 13.39 -11.40 2.40
N THR A 90 13.89 -11.92 3.52
CA THR A 90 15.26 -11.68 3.95
C THR A 90 16.00 -13.00 3.90
N SER A 91 16.89 -13.16 2.93
CA SER A 91 17.93 -14.17 2.94
C SER A 91 19.22 -13.49 2.52
N ASP A 92 20.34 -14.06 2.89
CA ASP A 92 21.67 -13.54 2.51
C ASP A 92 21.88 -13.49 1.00
N GLU A 93 21.00 -14.14 0.23
CA GLU A 93 21.07 -14.25 -1.23
C GLU A 93 20.03 -13.39 -1.98
N ILE A 94 19.05 -12.77 -1.29
CA ILE A 94 17.94 -12.05 -1.93
C ILE A 94 17.76 -10.68 -1.29
N ASP A 95 18.22 -9.65 -1.99
CA ASP A 95 17.99 -8.26 -1.63
C ASP A 95 16.83 -7.63 -2.40
N ASN A 96 16.13 -6.68 -1.74
CA ASN A 96 15.11 -5.82 -2.34
C ASN A 96 13.91 -6.54 -2.95
N VAL A 97 13.50 -7.68 -2.40
CA VAL A 97 12.28 -8.37 -2.78
C VAL A 97 11.22 -8.20 -1.70
N SER A 98 10.14 -7.55 -2.06
CA SER A 98 8.98 -7.31 -1.19
C SER A 98 7.72 -7.85 -1.83
N TYR A 99 6.74 -8.24 -1.01
CA TYR A 99 5.47 -8.78 -1.46
C TYR A 99 4.31 -7.95 -0.93
N SER A 100 3.30 -7.75 -1.77
CA SER A 100 2.12 -6.97 -1.41
C SER A 100 0.87 -7.65 -1.95
N ILE A 101 -0.13 -7.85 -1.10
CA ILE A 101 -1.40 -8.50 -1.44
C ILE A 101 -2.21 -7.55 -2.30
N LYS A 102 -2.63 -8.01 -3.47
CA LYS A 102 -3.37 -7.20 -4.46
C LYS A 102 -4.72 -6.72 -3.92
N THR A 103 -5.07 -5.50 -4.26
CA THR A 103 -6.33 -4.85 -3.84
C THR A 103 -7.57 -5.65 -4.19
N ILE A 104 -7.58 -6.44 -5.28
CA ILE A 104 -8.74 -7.26 -5.64
C ILE A 104 -9.14 -8.24 -4.54
N TYR A 105 -8.18 -8.80 -3.79
CA TYR A 105 -8.47 -9.69 -2.66
C TYR A 105 -8.98 -8.92 -1.43
N LEU A 106 -8.52 -7.68 -1.22
CA LEU A 106 -9.08 -6.79 -0.21
C LEU A 106 -10.54 -6.45 -0.51
N LEU A 107 -10.88 -6.20 -1.79
CA LEU A 107 -12.26 -5.93 -2.21
C LEU A 107 -13.18 -7.12 -1.92
N THR A 108 -12.71 -8.35 -2.12
CA THR A 108 -13.45 -9.55 -1.77
C THR A 108 -13.77 -9.63 -0.28
N LEU A 109 -12.80 -9.23 0.59
CA LEU A 109 -13.02 -9.17 2.04
C LEU A 109 -14.01 -8.07 2.43
N ILE A 110 -13.94 -6.90 1.77
CA ILE A 110 -14.87 -5.80 2.00
C ILE A 110 -16.31 -6.20 1.64
N ASP A 111 -16.49 -6.95 0.56
CA ASP A 111 -17.80 -7.43 0.11
C ASP A 111 -18.46 -8.42 1.09
N LEU A 112 -17.66 -9.08 1.92
CA LEU A 112 -18.13 -9.98 2.99
C LEU A 112 -18.59 -9.26 4.26
N LEU A 113 -18.39 -7.94 4.37
CA LEU A 113 -18.80 -7.19 5.54
C LEU A 113 -20.34 -7.15 5.64
N PRO A 114 -20.90 -7.22 6.87
CA PRO A 114 -22.35 -7.17 7.07
C PRO A 114 -22.95 -5.81 6.66
N GLU A 115 -22.16 -4.75 6.70
CA GLU A 115 -22.56 -3.42 6.25
C GLU A 115 -21.94 -3.12 4.88
N LYS A 116 -22.77 -2.58 3.97
CA LYS A 116 -22.31 -2.24 2.62
C LYS A 116 -21.40 -1.02 2.66
N VAL A 117 -20.15 -1.21 2.26
CA VAL A 117 -19.15 -0.13 2.15
C VAL A 117 -19.16 0.45 0.74
N THR A 118 -19.39 1.76 0.63
CA THR A 118 -19.26 2.47 -0.65
C THR A 118 -17.79 2.82 -0.87
N LEU A 119 -17.20 2.26 -1.93
CA LEU A 119 -15.82 2.55 -2.30
C LEU A 119 -15.70 3.93 -2.97
N PRO A 120 -14.60 4.65 -2.75
CA PRO A 120 -14.38 5.95 -3.38
C PRO A 120 -14.21 5.82 -4.90
N SER A 121 -14.67 6.85 -5.61
CA SER A 121 -14.55 6.96 -7.07
C SER A 121 -13.92 8.28 -7.51
N ASP A 122 -13.19 8.95 -6.62
CA ASP A 122 -12.55 10.23 -6.89
C ASP A 122 -11.25 10.04 -7.68
N THR A 123 -11.11 10.74 -8.79
CA THR A 123 -9.92 10.72 -9.65
C THR A 123 -9.07 11.98 -9.52
N THR A 124 -9.45 12.93 -8.68
CA THR A 124 -8.79 14.24 -8.54
C THR A 124 -7.32 14.08 -8.15
N ILE A 125 -7.01 13.09 -7.32
CA ILE A 125 -5.64 12.79 -6.89
C ILE A 125 -4.71 12.48 -8.08
N SER A 126 -5.22 11.92 -9.17
CA SER A 126 -4.39 11.50 -10.31
C SER A 126 -3.66 12.68 -10.98
N SER A 127 -4.26 13.86 -10.97
CA SER A 127 -3.70 15.09 -11.56
C SER A 127 -2.70 15.83 -10.65
N MET A 128 -2.61 15.48 -9.38
CA MET A 128 -1.70 16.11 -8.44
C MET A 128 -0.24 15.73 -8.71
N SER A 129 0.70 16.62 -8.32
CA SER A 129 2.11 16.26 -8.24
C SER A 129 2.34 15.16 -7.19
N LEU A 130 3.40 14.37 -7.34
CA LEU A 130 3.75 13.31 -6.38
C LEU A 130 3.88 13.86 -4.95
N ILE A 131 4.51 15.01 -4.79
CA ILE A 131 4.67 15.68 -3.49
C ILE A 131 3.30 15.94 -2.83
N ASN A 132 2.35 16.46 -3.59
CA ASN A 132 1.01 16.76 -3.08
C ASN A 132 0.20 15.48 -2.80
N LYS A 133 0.36 14.44 -3.63
CA LYS A 133 -0.21 13.11 -3.37
C LYS A 133 0.28 12.54 -2.04
N ILE A 134 1.59 12.56 -1.80
CA ILE A 134 2.20 12.07 -0.56
C ILE A 134 1.65 12.83 0.65
N LYS A 135 1.62 14.17 0.59
CA LYS A 135 1.07 15.01 1.66
C LYS A 135 -0.38 14.66 1.97
N LEU A 136 -1.22 14.49 0.93
CA LEU A 136 -2.62 14.14 1.10
C LEU A 136 -2.79 12.73 1.67
N LEU A 137 -2.16 11.73 1.04
CA LEU A 137 -2.29 10.32 1.40
C LEU A 137 -1.74 10.00 2.79
N SER A 138 -0.69 10.69 3.23
CA SER A 138 -0.10 10.51 4.57
C SER A 138 -1.12 10.76 5.70
N ASN A 139 -2.13 11.59 5.48
CA ASN A 139 -3.20 11.83 6.47
C ASN A 139 -4.13 10.62 6.66
N TYR A 140 -4.09 9.65 5.75
CA TYR A 140 -4.94 8.46 5.74
C TYR A 140 -4.17 7.18 6.09
N VAL A 141 -2.89 7.30 6.40
CA VAL A 141 -2.04 6.18 6.86
C VAL A 141 -1.84 6.32 8.36
N VAL A 142 -2.24 5.32 9.12
CA VAL A 142 -2.22 5.35 10.59
C VAL A 142 -1.38 4.22 11.16
N LEU A 143 -0.73 4.46 12.29
CA LEU A 143 -0.04 3.43 13.06
C LEU A 143 -1.00 2.82 14.08
N ILE A 144 -1.30 1.53 13.92
CA ILE A 144 -2.13 0.78 14.87
C ILE A 144 -1.23 0.10 15.88
N LYS A 145 -1.46 0.37 17.17
CA LYS A 145 -0.83 -0.32 18.28
C LYS A 145 -1.86 -1.22 18.96
N VAL A 146 -1.57 -2.49 19.03
CA VAL A 146 -2.34 -3.46 19.81
C VAL A 146 -1.65 -3.62 21.16
N LYS A 147 -2.42 -3.51 22.25
CA LYS A 147 -1.95 -3.76 23.61
C LYS A 147 -2.13 -5.23 23.96
#